data_19e4d6d400afe94c8ac5164bfd49eba3
#
_entry.id   19e4d6d400afe94c8ac5164bfd49eba3
#
_cell.length_a   1.000
_cell.length_b   1.000
_cell.length_c   1.000
_cell.angle_alpha   90.00
_cell.angle_beta   90.00
_cell.angle_gamma   90.00
#
_symmetry.space_group_name_H-M   'P 1'
#
loop_
_entity.id
_entity.type
_entity.pdbx_description
1 polymer ?
#
loop_
_entity_poly.entity_id
_entity_poly.type
_entity_poly.pdbx_seq_one_letter_code
_entity_poly.pdbx_strand_id
1 'polypeptide(L)'
;MSLSAAVPMNLVLTQAASWLAGARAERIDGVHISRVHTDTRTLQPGDLFVALRGERFDAHQFIAQAAAQGASAVLCEPAGEAAARAAQLPALIVPDSRLALGQLAAAWRAQFELPLIAVTGSNGKTTVTQMIASILRAHAGDAAHATQGNLNNDIGVPLTLLALRAHHRISVVELGMNHPGEIAYLANLVKPTVALVNNAQREHQEFMHTVRAVAEENGAVLQALADEGVAVFPQDDEYTELWQALSQNRRCCRFALGAGEVRAALVNWHAGAWQFTLHTAQGTAPILLHIAGRHNVKNALAAVACSLSAGVPLPTVAQGLHAFEPVKGRSRALTLDAGRISLVDDTYNANPDSVRAAIDVR
;
A
#
# COMPACT_ATOMS: atom_id res chain seq x y z
N MET A 1 6.26 -18.43 17.42
CA MET A 1 5.07 -17.57 17.37
C MET A 1 4.00 -18.34 16.60
N SER A 2 2.89 -18.68 17.26
CA SER A 2 1.75 -19.35 16.63
C SER A 2 1.16 -18.40 15.59
N LEU A 3 1.10 -18.82 14.33
CA LEU A 3 0.33 -18.14 13.29
C LEU A 3 -1.12 -18.14 13.75
N SER A 4 -1.61 -17.00 14.22
CA SER A 4 -3.06 -16.82 14.44
C SER A 4 -3.75 -17.17 13.13
N ALA A 5 -4.70 -18.10 13.15
CA ALA A 5 -5.45 -18.46 11.96
C ALA A 5 -6.11 -17.19 11.41
N ALA A 6 -5.84 -16.89 10.14
CA ALA A 6 -6.37 -15.68 9.51
C ALA A 6 -7.91 -15.71 9.59
N VAL A 7 -8.50 -14.63 10.08
CA VAL A 7 -9.97 -14.49 10.15
C VAL A 7 -10.53 -14.60 8.72
N PRO A 8 -11.48 -15.52 8.44
CA PRO A 8 -12.04 -15.70 7.11
C PRO A 8 -12.84 -14.46 6.67
N MET A 9 -12.89 -14.22 5.36
CA MET A 9 -13.65 -13.12 4.74
C MET A 9 -15.17 -13.29 4.95
N ASN A 10 -15.64 -14.52 4.93
CA ASN A 10 -17.05 -14.89 5.05
C ASN A 10 -17.98 -14.18 4.02
N LEU A 11 -17.54 -14.09 2.78
CA LEU A 11 -18.27 -13.50 1.66
C LEU A 11 -19.10 -14.57 0.96
N VAL A 12 -20.39 -14.31 0.78
CA VAL A 12 -21.28 -15.18 -0.03
C VAL A 12 -21.07 -14.91 -1.50
N LEU A 13 -20.93 -15.95 -2.33
CA LEU A 13 -20.58 -15.81 -3.74
C LEU A 13 -21.69 -15.12 -4.55
N THR A 14 -22.96 -15.25 -4.16
CA THR A 14 -24.06 -14.50 -4.78
C THR A 14 -23.97 -12.99 -4.53
N GLN A 15 -23.48 -12.58 -3.36
CA GLN A 15 -23.20 -11.18 -3.06
C GLN A 15 -22.02 -10.68 -3.91
N ALA A 16 -20.94 -11.45 -4.01
CA ALA A 16 -19.79 -11.13 -4.88
C ALA A 16 -20.25 -10.94 -6.34
N ALA A 17 -21.11 -11.83 -6.86
CA ALA A 17 -21.67 -11.74 -8.20
C ALA A 17 -22.42 -10.41 -8.43
N SER A 18 -23.16 -9.93 -7.45
CA SER A 18 -23.93 -8.68 -7.56
C SER A 18 -23.06 -7.42 -7.68
N TRP A 19 -21.80 -7.50 -7.30
CA TRP A 19 -20.83 -6.39 -7.38
C TRP A 19 -20.08 -6.34 -8.73
N LEU A 20 -20.21 -7.38 -9.55
CA LEU A 20 -19.42 -7.54 -10.77
C LEU A 20 -20.25 -7.21 -12.02
N ALA A 21 -19.87 -6.15 -12.71
CA ALA A 21 -20.54 -5.74 -13.93
C ALA A 21 -20.38 -6.80 -15.05
N GLY A 22 -21.49 -7.21 -15.64
CA GLY A 22 -21.51 -8.18 -16.74
C GLY A 22 -21.14 -9.62 -16.35
N ALA A 23 -21.11 -9.93 -15.06
CA ALA A 23 -20.83 -11.29 -14.60
C ALA A 23 -21.97 -12.25 -14.94
N ARG A 24 -21.63 -13.45 -15.39
CA ARG A 24 -22.51 -14.62 -15.42
C ARG A 24 -22.08 -15.57 -14.30
N ALA A 25 -23.05 -16.16 -13.63
CA ALA A 25 -22.81 -17.00 -12.48
C ALA A 25 -23.25 -18.46 -12.74
N GLU A 26 -22.43 -19.42 -12.35
CA GLU A 26 -22.76 -20.84 -12.45
C GLU A 26 -22.56 -21.51 -11.09
N ARG A 27 -23.64 -22.16 -10.57
CA ARG A 27 -23.61 -22.98 -9.34
C ARG A 27 -23.12 -22.24 -8.09
N ILE A 28 -23.50 -20.99 -7.93
CA ILE A 28 -22.96 -20.10 -6.87
C ILE A 28 -23.79 -20.10 -5.57
N ASP A 29 -24.97 -20.71 -5.57
CA ASP A 29 -25.90 -20.69 -4.42
C ASP A 29 -25.31 -21.42 -3.21
N GLY A 30 -25.33 -20.76 -2.05
CA GLY A 30 -24.81 -21.30 -0.81
C GLY A 30 -23.27 -21.39 -0.72
N VAL A 31 -22.54 -20.87 -1.71
CA VAL A 31 -21.07 -20.89 -1.71
C VAL A 31 -20.53 -19.74 -0.90
N HIS A 32 -19.65 -20.05 0.07
CA HIS A 32 -18.95 -19.11 0.93
C HIS A 32 -17.47 -19.04 0.57
N ILE A 33 -16.93 -17.84 0.58
CA ILE A 33 -15.53 -17.52 0.28
C ILE A 33 -14.82 -17.07 1.54
N SER A 34 -13.70 -17.71 1.85
CA SER A 34 -12.86 -17.38 2.99
C SER A 34 -11.78 -16.35 2.66
N ARG A 35 -11.29 -16.37 1.43
CA ARG A 35 -10.24 -15.49 0.91
C ARG A 35 -10.31 -15.42 -0.61
N VAL A 36 -9.86 -14.29 -1.20
CA VAL A 36 -9.63 -14.17 -2.65
C VAL A 36 -8.13 -14.37 -2.90
N HIS A 37 -7.79 -15.21 -3.90
CA HIS A 37 -6.40 -15.53 -4.20
C HIS A 37 -6.15 -15.72 -5.69
N THR A 38 -4.91 -15.45 -6.14
CA THR A 38 -4.53 -15.46 -7.57
C THR A 38 -3.43 -16.48 -7.90
N ASP A 39 -2.85 -17.16 -6.89
CA ASP A 39 -1.70 -18.05 -7.06
C ASP A 39 -2.01 -19.46 -6.53
N THR A 40 -2.11 -20.43 -7.43
CA THR A 40 -2.41 -21.83 -7.08
C THR A 40 -1.34 -22.47 -6.19
N ARG A 41 -0.11 -21.99 -6.16
CA ARG A 41 0.97 -22.55 -5.32
C ARG A 41 0.72 -22.34 -3.82
N THR A 42 -0.06 -21.33 -3.46
CA THR A 42 -0.37 -20.93 -2.07
C THR A 42 -1.87 -20.86 -1.80
N LEU A 43 -2.68 -21.39 -2.74
CA LEU A 43 -4.14 -21.50 -2.60
C LEU A 43 -4.51 -22.40 -1.44
N GLN A 44 -5.58 -22.10 -0.74
CA GLN A 44 -6.10 -22.82 0.39
C GLN A 44 -7.58 -23.21 0.19
N PRO A 45 -8.06 -24.26 0.85
CA PRO A 45 -9.48 -24.59 0.86
C PRO A 45 -10.33 -23.38 1.31
N GLY A 46 -11.42 -23.12 0.58
CA GLY A 46 -12.28 -21.95 0.84
C GLY A 46 -11.93 -20.71 0.03
N ASP A 47 -10.85 -20.70 -0.73
CA ASP A 47 -10.48 -19.55 -1.59
C ASP A 47 -11.40 -19.38 -2.81
N LEU A 48 -11.64 -18.14 -3.20
CA LEU A 48 -12.02 -17.77 -4.55
C LEU A 48 -10.74 -17.63 -5.37
N PHE A 49 -10.52 -18.56 -6.30
CA PHE A 49 -9.40 -18.45 -7.26
C PHE A 49 -9.73 -17.46 -8.37
N VAL A 50 -8.95 -16.38 -8.51
CA VAL A 50 -9.07 -15.44 -9.63
C VAL A 50 -8.10 -15.83 -10.72
N ALA A 51 -8.59 -16.34 -11.84
CA ALA A 51 -7.80 -16.74 -12.98
C ALA A 51 -7.44 -15.52 -13.84
N LEU A 52 -6.33 -14.87 -13.50
CA LEU A 52 -5.83 -13.69 -14.21
C LEU A 52 -5.14 -14.09 -15.51
N ARG A 53 -5.30 -13.24 -16.53
CA ARG A 53 -4.56 -13.32 -17.77
C ARG A 53 -3.56 -12.17 -17.89
N GLY A 54 -2.30 -12.50 -18.14
CA GLY A 54 -1.23 -11.56 -18.44
C GLY A 54 -0.68 -11.77 -19.85
N GLU A 55 0.28 -10.97 -20.27
CA GLU A 55 0.89 -11.04 -21.60
C GLU A 55 1.56 -12.39 -21.91
N ARG A 56 2.19 -13.01 -20.91
CA ARG A 56 2.98 -14.25 -21.04
C ARG A 56 2.42 -15.41 -20.25
N PHE A 57 1.30 -15.22 -19.58
CA PHE A 57 0.77 -16.17 -18.61
C PHE A 57 -0.75 -16.14 -18.61
N ASP A 58 -1.39 -17.32 -18.65
CA ASP A 58 -2.84 -17.46 -18.57
C ASP A 58 -3.19 -18.43 -17.44
N ALA A 59 -3.76 -17.87 -16.34
CA ALA A 59 -4.10 -18.66 -15.17
C ALA A 59 -5.34 -19.55 -15.35
N HIS A 60 -6.10 -19.40 -16.45
CA HIS A 60 -7.23 -20.30 -16.75
C HIS A 60 -6.79 -21.77 -16.89
N GLN A 61 -5.56 -22.04 -17.30
CA GLN A 61 -4.99 -23.40 -17.38
C GLN A 61 -4.85 -24.08 -16.01
N PHE A 62 -4.91 -23.34 -14.90
CA PHE A 62 -4.77 -23.87 -13.53
C PHE A 62 -6.08 -24.04 -12.80
N ILE A 63 -7.24 -23.86 -13.44
CA ILE A 63 -8.57 -23.98 -12.79
C ILE A 63 -8.77 -25.39 -12.22
N ALA A 64 -8.41 -26.44 -12.94
CA ALA A 64 -8.50 -27.82 -12.46
C ALA A 64 -7.59 -28.05 -11.23
N GLN A 65 -6.39 -27.47 -11.21
CA GLN A 65 -5.49 -27.52 -10.07
C GLN A 65 -6.09 -26.78 -8.86
N ALA A 66 -6.67 -25.60 -9.07
CA ALA A 66 -7.31 -24.83 -8.01
C ALA A 66 -8.47 -25.62 -7.38
N ALA A 67 -9.29 -26.27 -8.19
CA ALA A 67 -10.36 -27.15 -7.71
C ALA A 67 -9.81 -28.32 -6.87
N ALA A 68 -8.75 -28.99 -7.35
CA ALA A 68 -8.12 -30.10 -6.62
C ALA A 68 -7.50 -29.66 -5.28
N GLN A 69 -7.11 -28.40 -5.14
CA GLN A 69 -6.60 -27.80 -3.88
C GLN A 69 -7.70 -27.28 -2.96
N GLY A 70 -8.96 -27.38 -3.35
CA GLY A 70 -10.11 -27.04 -2.51
C GLY A 70 -10.57 -25.58 -2.66
N ALA A 71 -10.30 -24.92 -3.79
CA ALA A 71 -10.95 -23.66 -4.10
C ALA A 71 -12.48 -23.82 -3.99
N SER A 72 -13.15 -22.86 -3.34
CA SER A 72 -14.63 -22.88 -3.25
C SER A 72 -15.28 -22.42 -4.54
N ALA A 73 -14.59 -21.56 -5.31
CA ALA A 73 -15.08 -21.03 -6.57
C ALA A 73 -13.92 -20.50 -7.43
N VAL A 74 -14.24 -20.20 -8.68
CA VAL A 74 -13.34 -19.48 -9.60
C VAL A 74 -14.02 -18.22 -10.13
N LEU A 75 -13.23 -17.14 -10.27
CA LEU A 75 -13.53 -15.99 -11.10
C LEU A 75 -12.65 -16.09 -12.35
N CYS A 76 -13.25 -16.16 -13.52
CA CYS A 76 -12.53 -16.38 -14.78
C CYS A 76 -13.19 -15.63 -15.95
N GLU A 77 -12.47 -15.48 -17.03
CA GLU A 77 -13.00 -15.04 -18.31
C GLU A 77 -13.69 -16.21 -19.06
N PRO A 78 -14.40 -15.99 -20.18
CA PRO A 78 -15.05 -17.04 -20.95
C PRO A 78 -14.12 -18.19 -21.36
N ALA A 79 -12.82 -17.93 -21.54
CA ALA A 79 -11.81 -18.94 -21.82
C ALA A 79 -11.67 -20.01 -20.74
N GLY A 80 -12.00 -19.69 -19.48
CA GLY A 80 -11.94 -20.59 -18.34
C GLY A 80 -13.23 -21.38 -18.08
N GLU A 81 -14.36 -21.02 -18.70
CA GLU A 81 -15.69 -21.57 -18.43
C GLU A 81 -15.75 -23.10 -18.58
N ALA A 82 -15.19 -23.63 -19.67
CA ALA A 82 -15.17 -25.07 -19.92
C ALA A 82 -14.37 -25.83 -18.83
N ALA A 83 -13.23 -25.28 -18.40
CA ALA A 83 -12.38 -25.86 -17.37
C ALA A 83 -13.09 -25.84 -15.99
N ALA A 84 -13.75 -24.73 -15.64
CA ALA A 84 -14.54 -24.60 -14.41
C ALA A 84 -15.68 -25.61 -14.37
N ARG A 85 -16.38 -25.76 -15.49
CA ARG A 85 -17.47 -26.73 -15.63
C ARG A 85 -17.00 -28.17 -15.51
N ALA A 86 -15.88 -28.53 -16.19
CA ALA A 86 -15.27 -29.85 -16.11
C ALA A 86 -14.78 -30.19 -14.68
N ALA A 87 -14.22 -29.21 -13.98
CA ALA A 87 -13.81 -29.35 -12.58
C ALA A 87 -14.97 -29.29 -11.57
N GLN A 88 -16.21 -29.11 -12.04
CA GLN A 88 -17.41 -28.91 -11.22
C GLN A 88 -17.26 -27.76 -10.22
N LEU A 89 -16.41 -26.76 -10.47
CA LEU A 89 -16.15 -25.62 -9.60
C LEU A 89 -17.20 -24.53 -9.85
N PRO A 90 -17.85 -23.99 -8.79
CA PRO A 90 -18.69 -22.80 -8.90
C PRO A 90 -17.93 -21.65 -9.57
N ALA A 91 -18.58 -20.91 -10.46
CA ALA A 91 -17.86 -19.94 -11.31
C ALA A 91 -18.59 -18.60 -11.43
N LEU A 92 -17.78 -17.52 -11.38
CA LEU A 92 -18.13 -16.17 -11.84
C LEU A 92 -17.39 -15.94 -13.16
N ILE A 93 -18.13 -15.87 -14.26
CA ILE A 93 -17.57 -15.64 -15.58
C ILE A 93 -17.73 -14.15 -15.89
N VAL A 94 -16.64 -13.44 -16.09
CA VAL A 94 -16.55 -12.00 -16.28
C VAL A 94 -15.86 -11.62 -17.58
N PRO A 95 -16.14 -10.45 -18.18
CA PRO A 95 -15.48 -10.02 -19.41
C PRO A 95 -13.97 -9.82 -19.26
N ASP A 96 -13.51 -9.35 -18.09
CA ASP A 96 -12.13 -9.06 -17.72
C ASP A 96 -11.91 -9.39 -16.26
N SER A 97 -11.06 -10.38 -15.99
CA SER A 97 -10.80 -10.88 -14.64
C SER A 97 -10.02 -9.88 -13.76
N ARG A 98 -9.20 -9.02 -14.37
CA ARG A 98 -8.41 -7.99 -13.68
C ARG A 98 -9.31 -6.82 -13.23
N LEU A 99 -10.17 -6.32 -14.11
CA LEU A 99 -11.16 -5.31 -13.75
C LEU A 99 -12.15 -5.84 -12.72
N ALA A 100 -12.58 -7.08 -12.85
CA ALA A 100 -13.48 -7.73 -11.89
C ALA A 100 -12.85 -7.87 -10.49
N LEU A 101 -11.55 -8.18 -10.40
CA LEU A 101 -10.81 -8.19 -9.14
C LEU A 101 -10.84 -6.80 -8.48
N GLY A 102 -10.65 -5.72 -9.25
CA GLY A 102 -10.77 -4.34 -8.78
C GLY A 102 -12.18 -4.01 -8.29
N GLN A 103 -13.21 -4.36 -9.06
CA GLN A 103 -14.62 -4.15 -8.67
C GLN A 103 -14.97 -4.87 -7.36
N LEU A 104 -14.56 -6.14 -7.24
CA LEU A 104 -14.74 -6.92 -6.03
C LEU A 104 -14.06 -6.27 -4.82
N ALA A 105 -12.82 -5.78 -5.01
CA ALA A 105 -12.06 -5.11 -3.96
C ALA A 105 -12.68 -3.78 -3.54
N ALA A 106 -13.15 -2.97 -4.48
CA ALA A 106 -13.82 -1.70 -4.19
C ALA A 106 -15.13 -1.91 -3.41
N ALA A 107 -15.95 -2.88 -3.84
CA ALA A 107 -17.19 -3.23 -3.15
C ALA A 107 -16.94 -3.81 -1.75
N TRP A 108 -15.90 -4.63 -1.60
CA TRP A 108 -15.47 -5.13 -0.29
C TRP A 108 -14.97 -4.01 0.60
N ARG A 109 -14.11 -3.10 0.08
CA ARG A 109 -13.62 -1.92 0.81
C ARG A 109 -14.77 -1.05 1.34
N ALA A 110 -15.83 -0.89 0.56
CA ALA A 110 -17.00 -0.08 0.93
C ALA A 110 -17.77 -0.61 2.14
N GLN A 111 -17.51 -1.85 2.59
CA GLN A 111 -18.11 -2.43 3.80
C GLN A 111 -17.46 -1.94 5.11
N PHE A 112 -16.36 -1.15 5.02
CA PHE A 112 -15.55 -0.79 6.18
C PHE A 112 -15.48 0.73 6.34
N GLU A 113 -15.86 1.20 7.52
CA GLU A 113 -15.69 2.59 7.97
C GLU A 113 -14.48 2.65 8.89
N LEU A 114 -13.29 2.87 8.33
CA LEU A 114 -12.04 3.00 9.09
C LEU A 114 -11.11 4.02 8.41
N PRO A 115 -10.27 4.74 9.19
CA PRO A 115 -9.21 5.57 8.62
C PRO A 115 -8.30 4.72 7.73
N LEU A 116 -8.14 5.16 6.47
CA LEU A 116 -7.30 4.50 5.50
C LEU A 116 -6.34 5.51 4.87
N ILE A 117 -5.06 5.23 5.02
CA ILE A 117 -3.96 6.04 4.51
C ILE A 117 -3.51 5.46 3.17
N ALA A 118 -3.57 6.23 2.08
CA ALA A 118 -2.96 5.88 0.81
C ALA A 118 -1.59 6.55 0.67
N VAL A 119 -0.59 5.80 0.23
CA VAL A 119 0.80 6.27 0.07
C VAL A 119 1.24 6.12 -1.37
N THR A 120 1.60 7.23 -2.03
CA THR A 120 2.24 7.23 -3.34
C THR A 120 3.45 8.17 -3.39
N GLY A 121 4.11 8.27 -4.53
CA GLY A 121 5.31 9.08 -4.77
C GLY A 121 6.39 8.29 -5.50
N SER A 122 7.40 8.94 -6.01
CA SER A 122 8.48 8.30 -6.79
C SER A 122 9.34 7.40 -5.93
N ASN A 123 9.87 7.92 -4.83
CA ASN A 123 10.78 7.21 -3.94
C ASN A 123 10.27 7.16 -2.50
N GLY A 124 10.68 6.12 -1.77
CA GLY A 124 10.37 5.96 -0.34
C GLY A 124 8.97 5.42 -0.02
N LYS A 125 8.12 5.14 -1.01
CA LYS A 125 6.76 4.59 -0.80
C LYS A 125 6.72 3.46 0.22
N THR A 126 7.46 2.39 -0.04
CA THR A 126 7.49 1.19 0.84
C THR A 126 8.06 1.52 2.22
N THR A 127 9.12 2.33 2.30
CA THR A 127 9.72 2.73 3.58
C THR A 127 8.70 3.51 4.41
N VAL A 128 8.03 4.51 3.82
CA VAL A 128 6.97 5.29 4.50
C VAL A 128 5.81 4.39 4.89
N THR A 129 5.34 3.52 4.00
CA THR A 129 4.26 2.56 4.29
C THR A 129 4.61 1.66 5.47
N GLN A 130 5.85 1.16 5.55
CA GLN A 130 6.29 0.32 6.66
C GLN A 130 6.50 1.10 7.97
N MET A 131 6.96 2.37 7.91
CA MET A 131 6.98 3.27 9.07
C MET A 131 5.56 3.52 9.60
N ILE A 132 4.61 3.85 8.72
CA ILE A 132 3.19 3.99 9.09
C ILE A 132 2.69 2.67 9.67
N ALA A 133 2.91 1.53 9.04
CA ALA A 133 2.48 0.23 9.53
C ALA A 133 3.04 -0.09 10.93
N SER A 134 4.28 0.31 11.24
CA SER A 134 4.86 0.21 12.58
C SER A 134 4.11 1.08 13.58
N ILE A 135 3.81 2.32 13.22
CA ILE A 135 3.01 3.25 14.04
C ILE A 135 1.60 2.71 14.25
N LEU A 136 0.95 2.21 13.21
CA LEU A 136 -0.41 1.66 13.31
C LEU A 136 -0.46 0.41 14.20
N ARG A 137 0.57 -0.45 14.13
CA ARG A 137 0.69 -1.61 15.05
C ARG A 137 0.88 -1.19 16.48
N ALA A 138 1.67 -0.14 16.75
CA ALA A 138 1.80 0.42 18.09
C ALA A 138 0.48 1.01 18.62
N HIS A 139 -0.39 1.50 17.71
CA HIS A 139 -1.68 2.10 18.03
C HIS A 139 -2.79 1.06 18.23
N ALA A 140 -2.90 0.08 17.34
CA ALA A 140 -4.06 -0.81 17.23
C ALA A 140 -3.72 -2.31 17.30
N GLY A 141 -2.45 -2.68 17.47
CA GLY A 141 -2.04 -4.09 17.50
C GLY A 141 -2.43 -4.83 16.22
N ASP A 142 -3.08 -5.99 16.38
CA ASP A 142 -3.56 -6.82 15.27
C ASP A 142 -4.75 -6.21 14.51
N ALA A 143 -5.35 -5.13 15.04
CA ALA A 143 -6.38 -4.38 14.31
C ALA A 143 -5.80 -3.35 13.31
N ALA A 144 -4.47 -3.24 13.20
CA ALA A 144 -3.79 -2.49 12.16
C ALA A 144 -3.66 -3.32 10.88
N HIS A 145 -4.03 -2.73 9.74
CA HIS A 145 -3.90 -3.36 8.43
C HIS A 145 -2.91 -2.60 7.57
N ALA A 146 -2.12 -3.30 6.75
CA ALA A 146 -1.12 -2.67 5.88
C ALA A 146 -0.84 -3.52 4.63
N THR A 147 -0.43 -2.85 3.55
CA THR A 147 0.13 -3.51 2.35
C THR A 147 1.25 -4.48 2.74
N GLN A 148 1.18 -5.70 2.23
CA GLN A 148 2.19 -6.73 2.39
C GLN A 148 3.13 -6.77 1.18
N GLY A 149 4.46 -6.84 1.43
CA GLY A 149 5.46 -6.95 0.36
C GLY A 149 5.39 -5.77 -0.62
N ASN A 150 5.20 -6.08 -1.90
CA ASN A 150 5.12 -5.12 -3.01
C ASN A 150 3.74 -5.09 -3.68
N LEU A 151 2.67 -5.41 -2.94
CA LEU A 151 1.29 -5.45 -3.45
C LEU A 151 0.71 -4.05 -3.66
N ASN A 152 1.29 -3.27 -4.59
CA ASN A 152 1.00 -1.85 -4.79
C ASN A 152 0.45 -1.51 -6.19
N ASN A 153 0.23 -2.50 -7.06
CA ASN A 153 -0.31 -2.34 -8.42
C ASN A 153 -1.79 -2.75 -8.50
N ASP A 154 -2.34 -2.79 -9.71
CA ASP A 154 -3.72 -3.13 -10.05
C ASP A 154 -4.18 -4.57 -9.71
N ILE A 155 -3.26 -5.43 -9.29
CA ILE A 155 -3.55 -6.74 -8.69
C ILE A 155 -3.32 -6.69 -7.17
N GLY A 156 -2.20 -6.10 -6.75
CA GLY A 156 -1.77 -6.08 -5.36
C GLY A 156 -2.64 -5.22 -4.45
N VAL A 157 -3.05 -4.02 -4.92
CA VAL A 157 -3.95 -3.14 -4.16
C VAL A 157 -5.32 -3.81 -3.94
N PRO A 158 -5.99 -4.39 -4.96
CA PRO A 158 -7.19 -5.18 -4.76
C PRO A 158 -7.01 -6.30 -3.73
N LEU A 159 -5.94 -7.10 -3.81
CA LEU A 159 -5.69 -8.17 -2.85
C LEU A 159 -5.48 -7.63 -1.43
N THR A 160 -4.80 -6.49 -1.28
CA THR A 160 -4.66 -5.79 -0.01
C THR A 160 -6.01 -5.38 0.57
N LEU A 161 -6.89 -4.78 -0.24
CA LEU A 161 -8.24 -4.39 0.20
C LEU A 161 -9.10 -5.59 0.57
N LEU A 162 -9.04 -6.67 -0.21
CA LEU A 162 -9.76 -7.93 0.04
C LEU A 162 -9.24 -8.67 1.29
N ALA A 163 -8.09 -8.28 1.83
CA ALA A 163 -7.58 -8.75 3.11
C ALA A 163 -8.15 -8.00 4.33
N LEU A 164 -8.91 -6.92 4.15
CA LEU A 164 -9.62 -6.23 5.24
C LEU A 164 -10.62 -7.15 5.92
N ARG A 165 -10.72 -7.01 7.25
CA ARG A 165 -11.62 -7.80 8.11
C ARG A 165 -12.31 -6.88 9.13
N ALA A 166 -13.41 -7.34 9.70
CA ALA A 166 -14.23 -6.55 10.65
C ALA A 166 -13.50 -6.10 11.92
N HIS A 167 -12.41 -6.78 12.30
CA HIS A 167 -11.60 -6.37 13.45
C HIS A 167 -10.61 -5.24 13.13
N HIS A 168 -10.28 -4.99 11.86
CA HIS A 168 -9.38 -3.89 11.50
C HIS A 168 -10.01 -2.54 11.84
N ARG A 169 -9.19 -1.63 12.38
CA ARG A 169 -9.60 -0.30 12.83
C ARG A 169 -8.90 0.82 12.09
N ILE A 170 -7.78 0.53 11.43
CA ILE A 170 -6.97 1.50 10.70
C ILE A 170 -6.14 0.77 9.66
N SER A 171 -5.89 1.41 8.50
CA SER A 171 -5.19 0.78 7.40
C SER A 171 -4.21 1.72 6.71
N VAL A 172 -3.13 1.18 6.14
CA VAL A 172 -2.25 1.86 5.18
C VAL A 172 -2.09 1.02 3.92
N VAL A 173 -2.28 1.65 2.76
CA VAL A 173 -2.19 1.01 1.44
C VAL A 173 -1.20 1.78 0.57
N GLU A 174 -0.20 1.06 0.04
CA GLU A 174 0.78 1.58 -0.92
C GLU A 174 0.18 1.55 -2.33
N LEU A 175 0.33 2.66 -3.08
CA LEU A 175 -0.08 2.79 -4.47
C LEU A 175 1.16 3.02 -5.34
N GLY A 176 1.39 2.14 -6.30
CA GLY A 176 2.44 2.24 -7.29
C GLY A 176 1.86 2.41 -8.69
N MET A 177 2.63 3.04 -9.57
CA MET A 177 2.30 3.22 -10.98
C MET A 177 3.46 2.81 -11.88
N ASN A 178 3.14 2.50 -13.12
CA ASN A 178 4.05 2.44 -14.26
C ASN A 178 3.55 3.37 -15.38
N HIS A 179 2.22 3.52 -15.53
CA HIS A 179 1.58 4.26 -16.61
C HIS A 179 0.63 5.33 -16.08
N PRO A 180 0.37 6.38 -16.91
CA PRO A 180 -0.62 7.40 -16.58
C PRO A 180 -2.03 6.81 -16.35
N GLY A 181 -2.73 7.35 -15.33
CA GLY A 181 -4.07 6.95 -14.94
C GLY A 181 -4.14 5.84 -13.89
N GLU A 182 -3.04 5.14 -13.60
CA GLU A 182 -3.03 4.04 -12.64
C GLU A 182 -3.26 4.51 -11.20
N ILE A 183 -2.66 5.64 -10.79
CA ILE A 183 -2.90 6.18 -9.43
C ILE A 183 -4.34 6.59 -9.23
N ALA A 184 -4.95 7.25 -10.22
CA ALA A 184 -6.36 7.61 -10.16
C ALA A 184 -7.27 6.38 -10.04
N TYR A 185 -6.99 5.32 -10.80
CA TYR A 185 -7.68 4.04 -10.72
C TYR A 185 -7.57 3.43 -9.33
N LEU A 186 -6.33 3.24 -8.84
CA LEU A 186 -6.09 2.62 -7.54
C LEU A 186 -6.68 3.42 -6.37
N ALA A 187 -6.52 4.74 -6.40
CA ALA A 187 -7.07 5.62 -5.38
C ALA A 187 -8.61 5.56 -5.32
N ASN A 188 -9.28 5.39 -6.48
CA ASN A 188 -10.72 5.19 -6.55
C ASN A 188 -11.17 3.84 -5.96
N LEU A 189 -10.36 2.79 -6.03
CA LEU A 189 -10.64 1.53 -5.32
C LEU A 189 -10.48 1.67 -3.81
N VAL A 190 -9.42 2.38 -3.39
CA VAL A 190 -9.01 2.53 -1.97
C VAL A 190 -9.93 3.47 -1.21
N LYS A 191 -10.39 4.57 -1.83
CA LYS A 191 -11.19 5.64 -1.18
C LYS A 191 -10.53 6.06 0.15
N PRO A 192 -9.35 6.71 0.10
CA PRO A 192 -8.59 7.04 1.29
C PRO A 192 -9.22 8.18 2.10
N THR A 193 -8.98 8.18 3.43
CA THR A 193 -9.28 9.31 4.32
C THR A 193 -8.06 10.22 4.50
N VAL A 194 -6.86 9.67 4.30
CA VAL A 194 -5.59 10.40 4.27
C VAL A 194 -4.82 9.97 3.02
N ALA A 195 -4.35 10.89 2.22
CA ALA A 195 -3.57 10.60 1.01
C ALA A 195 -2.23 11.31 1.04
N LEU A 196 -1.16 10.56 0.83
CA LEU A 196 0.22 11.05 0.79
C LEU A 196 0.77 11.02 -0.64
N VAL A 197 1.30 12.16 -1.08
CA VAL A 197 2.32 12.21 -2.13
C VAL A 197 3.68 12.46 -1.46
N ASN A 198 4.55 11.43 -1.44
CA ASN A 198 5.83 11.52 -0.74
C ASN A 198 6.84 12.43 -1.43
N ASN A 199 6.92 12.37 -2.74
CA ASN A 199 7.77 13.20 -3.61
C ASN A 199 7.45 12.95 -5.09
N ALA A 200 7.99 13.81 -5.99
CA ALA A 200 8.03 13.55 -7.42
C ALA A 200 9.49 13.66 -7.90
N GLN A 201 10.00 12.57 -8.48
CA GLN A 201 11.36 12.45 -8.96
C GLN A 201 11.38 11.64 -10.27
N ARG A 202 12.57 11.38 -10.83
CA ARG A 202 12.72 10.64 -12.08
C ARG A 202 12.41 9.15 -11.87
N GLU A 203 11.17 8.76 -12.15
CA GLU A 203 10.76 7.36 -12.22
C GLU A 203 9.98 7.12 -13.50
N HIS A 204 9.99 5.91 -14.03
CA HIS A 204 9.23 5.48 -15.21
C HIS A 204 9.26 6.46 -16.38
N GLN A 205 10.43 7.11 -16.63
CA GLN A 205 10.61 8.15 -17.64
C GLN A 205 10.27 7.68 -19.06
N GLU A 206 10.30 6.37 -19.30
CA GLU A 206 9.88 5.73 -20.55
C GLU A 206 8.40 6.02 -20.86
N PHE A 207 7.54 6.08 -19.85
CA PHE A 207 6.08 6.28 -19.98
C PHE A 207 5.65 7.68 -19.54
N MET A 208 6.30 8.25 -18.52
CA MET A 208 5.92 9.53 -17.93
C MET A 208 6.57 10.72 -18.59
N HIS A 209 7.70 10.54 -19.29
CA HIS A 209 8.47 11.55 -20.04
C HIS A 209 9.04 12.69 -19.20
N THR A 210 8.31 13.26 -18.24
CA THR A 210 8.74 14.39 -17.41
C THR A 210 8.44 14.17 -15.92
N VAL A 211 9.23 14.79 -15.05
CA VAL A 211 8.98 14.77 -13.59
C VAL A 211 7.64 15.47 -13.26
N ARG A 212 7.26 16.48 -14.04
CA ARG A 212 5.95 17.13 -13.89
C ARG A 212 4.79 16.15 -14.11
N ALA A 213 4.85 15.31 -15.15
CA ALA A 213 3.85 14.29 -15.39
C ALA A 213 3.80 13.27 -14.23
N VAL A 214 4.95 12.91 -13.66
CA VAL A 214 5.03 12.08 -12.44
C VAL A 214 4.35 12.78 -11.26
N ALA A 215 4.56 14.08 -11.08
CA ALA A 215 3.94 14.84 -10.00
C ALA A 215 2.42 14.95 -10.15
N GLU A 216 1.93 15.15 -11.39
CA GLU A 216 0.51 15.17 -11.73
C GLU A 216 -0.15 13.81 -11.48
N GLU A 217 0.47 12.73 -11.95
CA GLU A 217 -0.03 11.36 -11.76
C GLU A 217 -0.09 10.97 -10.27
N ASN A 218 1.01 11.16 -9.52
CA ASN A 218 0.99 10.92 -8.07
C ASN A 218 -0.04 11.81 -7.37
N GLY A 219 -0.21 13.06 -7.82
CA GLY A 219 -1.20 14.00 -7.30
C GLY A 219 -2.65 13.56 -7.45
N ALA A 220 -2.96 12.64 -8.37
CA ALA A 220 -4.30 12.09 -8.56
C ALA A 220 -4.86 11.41 -7.29
N VAL A 221 -3.98 10.90 -6.40
CA VAL A 221 -4.43 10.32 -5.11
C VAL A 221 -5.14 11.35 -4.24
N LEU A 222 -4.75 12.63 -4.32
CA LEU A 222 -5.34 13.73 -3.53
C LEU A 222 -6.77 14.04 -3.99
N GLN A 223 -7.05 13.85 -5.27
CA GLN A 223 -8.38 14.08 -5.86
C GLN A 223 -9.40 13.00 -5.45
N ALA A 224 -8.93 11.82 -5.05
CA ALA A 224 -9.78 10.73 -4.59
C ALA A 224 -10.23 10.85 -3.11
N LEU A 225 -9.69 11.82 -2.38
CA LEU A 225 -10.11 12.13 -1.01
C LEU A 225 -11.57 12.63 -1.00
N ALA A 226 -12.32 12.23 0.03
CA ALA A 226 -13.56 12.90 0.39
C ALA A 226 -13.30 14.34 0.90
N ASP A 227 -14.34 15.14 1.06
CA ASP A 227 -14.19 16.56 1.47
C ASP A 227 -13.53 16.71 2.86
N GLU A 228 -13.80 15.79 3.78
CA GLU A 228 -13.18 15.75 5.11
C GLU A 228 -11.80 15.09 5.13
N GLY A 229 -11.33 14.57 4.01
CA GLY A 229 -10.05 13.90 3.87
C GLY A 229 -8.87 14.85 4.05
N VAL A 230 -7.69 14.28 4.34
CA VAL A 230 -6.47 15.04 4.56
C VAL A 230 -5.45 14.74 3.47
N ALA A 231 -5.03 15.78 2.77
CA ALA A 231 -3.93 15.75 1.80
C ALA A 231 -2.60 15.93 2.52
N VAL A 232 -1.65 15.03 2.30
CA VAL A 232 -0.32 15.08 2.90
C VAL A 232 0.73 15.14 1.78
N PHE A 233 1.61 16.15 1.82
CA PHE A 233 2.68 16.31 0.83
C PHE A 233 3.83 17.17 1.38
N PRO A 234 5.04 17.14 0.76
CA PRO A 234 6.17 17.93 1.22
C PRO A 234 5.90 19.43 1.08
N GLN A 235 6.43 20.23 2.02
CA GLN A 235 6.42 21.71 1.98
C GLN A 235 7.51 22.28 1.05
N ASP A 236 8.58 21.52 0.83
CA ASP A 236 9.82 21.93 0.18
C ASP A 236 10.09 21.19 -1.14
N ASP A 237 9.03 20.72 -1.81
CA ASP A 237 9.12 20.12 -3.14
C ASP A 237 8.77 21.12 -4.23
N GLU A 238 9.35 20.98 -5.42
CA GLU A 238 9.07 21.84 -6.58
C GLU A 238 7.57 21.83 -6.96
N TYR A 239 6.87 20.72 -6.66
CA TYR A 239 5.46 20.50 -7.01
C TYR A 239 4.48 20.75 -5.86
N THR A 240 4.92 21.35 -4.75
CA THR A 240 4.07 21.68 -3.59
C THR A 240 2.80 22.44 -3.98
N GLU A 241 2.96 23.50 -4.82
CA GLU A 241 1.84 24.33 -5.28
C GLU A 241 0.85 23.56 -6.18
N LEU A 242 1.35 22.63 -7.00
CA LEU A 242 0.51 21.73 -7.79
C LEU A 242 -0.36 20.85 -6.87
N TRP A 243 0.23 20.21 -5.87
CA TRP A 243 -0.50 19.34 -4.95
C TRP A 243 -1.45 20.12 -4.05
N GLN A 244 -1.09 21.33 -3.67
CA GLN A 244 -2.00 22.25 -2.97
C GLN A 244 -3.25 22.55 -3.83
N ALA A 245 -3.06 22.84 -5.12
CA ALA A 245 -4.17 23.08 -6.05
C ALA A 245 -5.04 21.83 -6.27
N LEU A 246 -4.42 20.63 -6.42
CA LEU A 246 -5.13 19.36 -6.58
C LEU A 246 -5.92 18.96 -5.32
N SER A 247 -5.49 19.42 -4.14
CA SER A 247 -6.18 19.19 -2.88
C SER A 247 -7.47 20.01 -2.74
N GLN A 248 -7.67 21.05 -3.57
CA GLN A 248 -8.84 21.92 -3.54
C GLN A 248 -9.09 22.51 -2.14
N ASN A 249 -10.29 22.28 -1.58
CA ASN A 249 -10.70 22.79 -0.26
C ASN A 249 -10.38 21.81 0.90
N ARG A 250 -9.72 20.69 0.63
CA ARG A 250 -9.40 19.68 1.64
C ARG A 250 -8.30 20.17 2.57
N ARG A 251 -8.34 19.69 3.80
CA ARG A 251 -7.28 19.99 4.77
C ARG A 251 -5.94 19.45 4.27
N CYS A 252 -4.90 20.28 4.33
CA CYS A 252 -3.54 19.90 4.00
C CYS A 252 -2.70 19.77 5.27
N CYS A 253 -1.79 18.80 5.29
CA CYS A 253 -0.75 18.64 6.29
C CYS A 253 0.59 18.51 5.57
N ARG A 254 1.47 19.50 5.73
CA ARG A 254 2.73 19.59 5.01
C ARG A 254 3.91 19.25 5.91
N PHE A 255 4.90 18.57 5.37
CA PHE A 255 6.08 18.15 6.10
C PHE A 255 7.37 18.55 5.38
N ALA A 256 8.39 18.91 6.14
CA ALA A 256 9.76 19.14 5.65
C ALA A 256 10.76 19.09 6.81
N LEU A 257 12.06 19.00 6.49
CA LEU A 257 13.09 18.96 7.54
C LEU A 257 13.11 20.22 8.41
N GLY A 258 12.92 21.40 7.84
CA GLY A 258 12.99 22.67 8.57
C GLY A 258 11.71 23.51 8.58
N ALA A 259 10.64 23.06 7.92
CA ALA A 259 9.41 23.84 7.74
C ALA A 259 8.18 22.90 7.69
N GLY A 260 6.99 23.49 7.60
CA GLY A 260 5.73 22.76 7.54
C GLY A 260 5.11 22.48 8.90
N GLU A 261 3.93 21.89 8.90
CA GLU A 261 3.17 21.52 10.09
C GLU A 261 3.85 20.36 10.85
N VAL A 262 4.57 19.50 10.13
CA VAL A 262 5.39 18.43 10.69
C VAL A 262 6.84 18.63 10.26
N ARG A 263 7.73 18.87 11.21
CA ARG A 263 9.14 19.17 10.95
C ARG A 263 10.08 18.58 11.98
N ALA A 264 11.36 18.44 11.61
CA ALA A 264 12.42 17.97 12.48
C ALA A 264 13.40 19.13 12.83
N ALA A 265 13.88 19.14 14.05
CA ALA A 265 14.98 19.97 14.51
C ALA A 265 16.05 19.10 15.16
N LEU A 266 17.28 19.63 15.29
CA LEU A 266 18.41 18.97 15.95
C LEU A 266 18.71 17.59 15.37
N VAL A 267 18.62 17.45 14.04
CA VAL A 267 18.81 16.18 13.33
C VAL A 267 20.29 15.77 13.38
N ASN A 268 20.58 14.66 14.05
CA ASN A 268 21.91 14.12 14.23
C ASN A 268 21.93 12.60 14.02
N TRP A 269 22.98 12.08 13.36
CA TRP A 269 23.26 10.65 13.26
C TRP A 269 24.19 10.22 14.36
N HIS A 270 23.77 9.32 15.23
CA HIS A 270 24.57 8.81 16.33
C HIS A 270 24.25 7.35 16.63
N ALA A 271 25.27 6.55 16.86
CA ALA A 271 25.17 5.14 17.27
C ALA A 271 24.20 4.31 16.39
N GLY A 272 24.24 4.50 15.06
CA GLY A 272 23.44 3.71 14.11
C GLY A 272 21.98 4.15 13.98
N ALA A 273 21.61 5.34 14.49
CA ALA A 273 20.26 5.89 14.40
C ALA A 273 20.27 7.40 14.18
N TRP A 274 19.23 7.90 13.55
CA TRP A 274 18.89 9.33 13.52
C TRP A 274 18.20 9.72 14.81
N GLN A 275 18.71 10.77 15.46
CA GLN A 275 18.11 11.41 16.63
C GLN A 275 17.64 12.80 16.21
N PHE A 276 16.40 13.14 16.49
CA PHE A 276 15.88 14.46 16.19
C PHE A 276 14.68 14.81 17.09
N THR A 277 14.42 16.11 17.20
CA THR A 277 13.20 16.61 17.84
C THR A 277 12.12 16.80 16.78
N LEU A 278 11.04 16.05 16.88
CA LEU A 278 9.85 16.21 16.07
C LEU A 278 9.02 17.37 16.60
N HIS A 279 8.55 18.25 15.71
CA HIS A 279 7.61 19.33 16.01
C HIS A 279 6.33 19.14 15.21
N THR A 280 5.19 19.22 15.88
CA THR A 280 3.85 19.07 15.29
C THR A 280 2.86 20.03 15.98
N ALA A 281 1.66 20.15 15.45
CA ALA A 281 0.58 20.89 16.10
C ALA A 281 0.14 20.25 17.45
N GLN A 282 0.40 18.95 17.67
CA GLN A 282 0.11 18.25 18.93
C GLN A 282 1.22 18.41 19.98
N GLY A 283 2.33 19.08 19.64
CA GLY A 283 3.48 19.28 20.53
C GLY A 283 4.79 18.76 19.92
N THR A 284 5.76 18.47 20.78
CA THR A 284 7.09 18.00 20.41
C THR A 284 7.38 16.62 20.98
N ALA A 285 8.18 15.81 20.28
CA ALA A 285 8.64 14.52 20.77
C ALA A 285 10.08 14.25 20.32
N PRO A 286 10.93 13.63 21.17
CA PRO A 286 12.20 13.09 20.73
C PRO A 286 11.97 11.82 19.89
N ILE A 287 12.67 11.71 18.77
CA ILE A 287 12.59 10.54 17.86
C ILE A 287 13.97 9.90 17.76
N LEU A 288 13.97 8.58 17.85
CA LEU A 288 15.09 7.71 17.51
C LEU A 288 14.66 6.81 16.35
N LEU A 289 15.36 6.89 15.21
CA LEU A 289 14.99 6.21 13.96
C LEU A 289 16.14 5.35 13.44
N HIS A 290 15.97 4.04 13.46
CA HIS A 290 16.98 3.03 13.10
C HIS A 290 16.98 2.69 11.60
N ILE A 291 17.34 3.65 10.76
CA ILE A 291 17.52 3.46 9.31
C ILE A 291 18.59 4.44 8.80
N ALA A 292 19.43 4.01 7.86
CA ALA A 292 20.45 4.87 7.27
C ALA A 292 19.85 5.87 6.27
N GLY A 293 20.60 6.95 5.98
CA GLY A 293 20.23 7.97 5.00
C GLY A 293 19.32 9.09 5.54
N ARG A 294 19.79 10.34 5.38
CA ARG A 294 19.08 11.53 5.86
C ARG A 294 17.71 11.72 5.21
N HIS A 295 17.53 11.25 3.96
CA HIS A 295 16.23 11.24 3.28
C HIS A 295 15.17 10.43 4.05
N ASN A 296 15.57 9.44 4.83
CA ASN A 296 14.66 8.66 5.68
C ASN A 296 14.14 9.42 6.89
N VAL A 297 14.80 10.50 7.32
CA VAL A 297 14.22 11.44 8.29
C VAL A 297 13.00 12.13 7.65
N LYS A 298 13.09 12.56 6.39
CA LYS A 298 11.96 13.14 5.65
C LYS A 298 10.84 12.10 5.43
N ASN A 299 11.18 10.86 5.10
CA ASN A 299 10.21 9.75 5.04
C ASN A 299 9.50 9.52 6.40
N ALA A 300 10.21 9.62 7.51
CA ALA A 300 9.61 9.53 8.85
C ALA A 300 8.65 10.70 9.13
N LEU A 301 8.99 11.93 8.70
CA LEU A 301 8.07 13.07 8.82
C LEU A 301 6.79 12.86 8.01
N ALA A 302 6.88 12.29 6.81
CA ALA A 302 5.71 11.90 6.02
C ALA A 302 4.84 10.87 6.75
N ALA A 303 5.47 9.84 7.35
CA ALA A 303 4.77 8.82 8.12
C ALA A 303 4.07 9.42 9.36
N VAL A 304 4.73 10.35 10.05
CA VAL A 304 4.16 11.12 11.17
C VAL A 304 2.93 11.91 10.71
N ALA A 305 3.08 12.72 9.65
CA ALA A 305 2.00 13.54 9.13
C ALA A 305 0.76 12.73 8.78
N CYS A 306 0.93 11.59 8.12
CA CYS A 306 -0.15 10.65 7.79
C CYS A 306 -0.80 10.05 9.05
N SER A 307 0.00 9.57 9.99
CA SER A 307 -0.50 8.90 11.20
C SER A 307 -1.25 9.85 12.12
N LEU A 308 -0.73 11.07 12.34
CA LEU A 308 -1.43 12.12 13.10
C LEU A 308 -2.74 12.53 12.41
N SER A 309 -2.73 12.64 11.07
CA SER A 309 -3.93 12.96 10.28
C SER A 309 -4.98 11.85 10.33
N ALA A 310 -4.58 10.61 10.53
CA ALA A 310 -5.45 9.46 10.75
C ALA A 310 -5.90 9.30 12.23
N GLY A 311 -5.56 10.24 13.11
CA GLY A 311 -5.99 10.26 14.51
C GLY A 311 -5.08 9.51 15.49
N VAL A 312 -3.90 9.07 15.09
CA VAL A 312 -2.95 8.40 15.99
C VAL A 312 -2.29 9.45 16.92
N PRO A 313 -2.28 9.26 18.25
CA PRO A 313 -1.65 10.21 19.18
C PRO A 313 -0.13 10.32 19.02
N LEU A 314 0.43 11.52 19.21
CA LEU A 314 1.87 11.79 19.05
C LEU A 314 2.78 10.85 19.88
N PRO A 315 2.50 10.50 21.15
CA PRO A 315 3.33 9.53 21.88
C PRO A 315 3.38 8.15 21.23
N THR A 316 2.26 7.67 20.67
CA THR A 316 2.18 6.38 19.95
C THR A 316 2.93 6.44 18.62
N VAL A 317 2.87 7.59 17.93
CA VAL A 317 3.67 7.82 16.70
C VAL A 317 5.17 7.70 17.01
N ALA A 318 5.65 8.34 18.07
CA ALA A 318 7.05 8.26 18.49
C ALA A 318 7.45 6.82 18.87
N GLN A 319 6.60 6.10 19.60
CA GLN A 319 6.80 4.69 19.95
C GLN A 319 6.91 3.80 18.67
N GLY A 320 6.01 3.99 17.72
CA GLY A 320 5.99 3.20 16.48
C GLY A 320 7.20 3.46 15.59
N LEU A 321 7.70 4.70 15.52
CA LEU A 321 8.93 5.02 14.81
C LEU A 321 10.17 4.44 15.50
N HIS A 322 10.20 4.44 16.83
CA HIS A 322 11.29 3.81 17.59
C HIS A 322 11.34 2.29 17.36
N ALA A 323 10.19 1.64 17.25
CA ALA A 323 10.06 0.20 17.00
C ALA A 323 10.20 -0.19 15.52
N PHE A 324 10.35 0.78 14.61
CA PHE A 324 10.47 0.52 13.20
C PHE A 324 11.81 -0.15 12.85
N GLU A 325 11.72 -1.22 12.06
CA GLU A 325 12.88 -1.91 11.48
C GLU A 325 12.86 -1.80 9.95
N PRO A 326 14.00 -1.46 9.31
CA PRO A 326 14.10 -1.37 7.86
C PRO A 326 13.84 -2.70 7.17
N VAL A 327 13.10 -2.67 6.08
CA VAL A 327 12.91 -3.83 5.20
C VAL A 327 14.24 -4.16 4.51
N LYS A 328 14.49 -5.46 4.28
CA LYS A 328 15.67 -5.94 3.54
C LYS A 328 15.76 -5.24 2.18
N GLY A 329 16.96 -4.76 1.84
CA GLY A 329 17.22 -4.03 0.60
C GLY A 329 16.75 -2.56 0.59
N ARG A 330 16.40 -1.99 1.77
CA ARG A 330 15.92 -0.60 1.91
C ARG A 330 16.72 0.15 2.96
N SER A 331 17.87 0.71 2.56
CA SER A 331 18.79 1.52 3.40
C SER A 331 19.11 0.88 4.75
N ARG A 332 19.18 -0.45 4.81
CA ARG A 332 19.48 -1.20 6.02
C ARG A 332 20.96 -1.09 6.37
N ALA A 333 21.26 -0.47 7.51
CA ALA A 333 22.65 -0.40 8.01
C ALA A 333 23.04 -1.75 8.65
N LEU A 334 24.18 -2.27 8.25
CA LEU A 334 24.80 -3.49 8.78
C LEU A 334 26.23 -3.18 9.22
N THR A 335 26.62 -3.71 10.36
CA THR A 335 28.01 -3.63 10.85
C THR A 335 28.64 -5.00 10.73
N LEU A 336 29.73 -5.10 9.99
CA LEU A 336 30.45 -6.33 9.72
C LEU A 336 31.86 -6.27 10.32
N ASP A 337 32.50 -7.44 10.44
CA ASP A 337 33.89 -7.57 10.85
C ASP A 337 34.23 -6.84 12.18
N ALA A 338 33.46 -7.16 13.23
CA ALA A 338 33.57 -6.58 14.57
C ALA A 338 33.60 -5.04 14.60
N GLY A 339 32.81 -4.39 13.73
CA GLY A 339 32.66 -2.94 13.68
C GLY A 339 33.59 -2.22 12.69
N ARG A 340 34.41 -2.94 11.95
CA ARG A 340 35.39 -2.35 11.00
C ARG A 340 34.75 -1.97 9.66
N ILE A 341 33.65 -2.62 9.27
CA ILE A 341 32.97 -2.38 7.99
C ILE A 341 31.53 -1.96 8.28
N SER A 342 31.15 -0.79 7.79
CA SER A 342 29.75 -0.35 7.71
C SER A 342 29.21 -0.59 6.31
N LEU A 343 28.14 -1.36 6.18
CA LEU A 343 27.47 -1.65 4.93
C LEU A 343 26.03 -1.09 4.99
N VAL A 344 25.59 -0.45 3.92
CA VAL A 344 24.18 -0.08 3.72
C VAL A 344 23.61 -0.93 2.59
N ASP A 345 22.63 -1.77 2.91
CA ASP A 345 21.90 -2.57 1.92
C ASP A 345 20.71 -1.78 1.37
N ASP A 346 20.83 -1.31 0.12
CA ASP A 346 19.76 -0.61 -0.63
C ASP A 346 19.55 -1.28 -2.01
N THR A 347 19.48 -2.60 -2.04
CA THR A 347 19.53 -3.43 -3.26
C THR A 347 18.18 -3.73 -3.89
N TYR A 348 17.06 -3.27 -3.33
CA TYR A 348 15.72 -3.64 -3.81
C TYR A 348 15.41 -3.11 -5.21
N ASN A 349 15.71 -1.82 -5.47
CA ASN A 349 15.46 -1.17 -6.76
C ASN A 349 16.37 0.06 -6.88
N ALA A 350 16.57 0.54 -8.10
CA ALA A 350 17.44 1.69 -8.37
C ALA A 350 16.83 2.58 -9.44
N ASN A 351 16.83 3.89 -9.18
CA ASN A 351 16.70 4.96 -10.16
C ASN A 351 17.80 6.01 -9.90
N PRO A 352 18.04 6.97 -10.82
CA PRO A 352 19.14 7.92 -10.65
C PRO A 352 19.11 8.69 -9.33
N ASP A 353 17.92 9.05 -8.83
CA ASP A 353 17.76 9.85 -7.62
C ASP A 353 17.91 9.00 -6.35
N SER A 354 17.39 7.76 -6.34
CA SER A 354 17.56 6.83 -5.21
C SER A 354 19.01 6.36 -5.06
N VAL A 355 19.72 6.11 -6.17
CA VAL A 355 21.16 5.76 -6.14
C VAL A 355 21.99 6.91 -5.58
N ARG A 356 21.72 8.17 -5.99
CA ARG A 356 22.40 9.34 -5.42
C ARG A 356 22.14 9.43 -3.92
N ALA A 357 20.89 9.28 -3.49
CA ALA A 357 20.54 9.30 -2.07
C ALA A 357 21.22 8.18 -1.27
N ALA A 358 21.42 6.99 -1.86
CA ALA A 358 22.14 5.88 -1.24
C ALA A 358 23.66 6.14 -1.13
N ILE A 359 24.26 6.81 -2.12
CA ILE A 359 25.69 7.22 -2.09
C ILE A 359 25.94 8.30 -1.03
N ASP A 360 24.99 9.22 -0.85
CA ASP A 360 25.07 10.33 0.12
C ASP A 360 24.80 9.87 1.57
N VAL A 361 24.61 8.57 1.81
CA VAL A 361 24.52 7.99 3.16
C VAL A 361 25.93 7.95 3.77
N ARG A 362 26.29 8.98 4.54
CA ARG A 362 27.54 9.07 5.31
C ARG A 362 27.26 9.41 6.77
#